data_f69a99e22bde23813980c0daf8c843ca
#
_entry.id   f69a99e22bde23813980c0daf8c843ca
#
_cell.length_a   1.000
_cell.length_b   1.000
_cell.length_c   1.000
_cell.angle_alpha   90.00
_cell.angle_beta   90.00
_cell.angle_gamma   90.00
#
_symmetry.space_group_name_H-M   'P 1'
#
loop_
_entity.id
_entity.type
_entity.pdbx_description
1 polymer ?
#
loop_
_entity_poly.entity_id
_entity_poly.type
_entity_poly.pdbx_seq_one_letter_code
_entity_poly.pdbx_strand_id
1 'polypeptide(L)'
;MTFPLGMTSDGTVVVGTNLYNKAVIWNASDGATIVGDGEFWGVSEDGKIAGSLYNSAGKEEAVIYENGIITYLGNVPGGNSCDAFYSSGLGMSSDGTTVVGMGWENCSVEAF
;
A
#
# COMPACT_ATOMS: atom_id res chain seq x y z
N MET A 1 9.24 -12.57 10.69
CA MET A 1 8.02 -12.12 11.38
C MET A 1 7.29 -11.14 10.49
N THR A 2 5.97 -11.26 10.42
CA THR A 2 5.11 -10.40 9.61
C THR A 2 4.23 -9.58 10.52
N PHE A 3 4.10 -8.28 10.22
CA PHE A 3 3.21 -7.38 10.94
C PHE A 3 1.93 -7.24 10.11
N PRO A 4 0.80 -7.84 10.53
CA PRO A 4 -0.45 -7.74 9.78
C PRO A 4 -1.04 -6.34 9.99
N LEU A 5 -1.43 -5.71 8.89
CA LEU A 5 -1.98 -4.36 8.90
C LEU A 5 -3.40 -4.30 8.33
N GLY A 6 -3.82 -5.28 7.55
CA GLY A 6 -5.16 -5.36 6.98
C GLY A 6 -5.55 -6.79 6.66
N MET A 7 -6.86 -7.02 6.56
CA MET A 7 -7.39 -8.36 6.35
C MET A 7 -8.77 -8.26 5.71
N THR A 8 -9.10 -9.22 4.83
CA THR A 8 -10.48 -9.36 4.35
C THR A 8 -11.41 -9.76 5.48
N SER A 9 -12.71 -9.49 5.35
CA SER A 9 -13.65 -9.75 6.45
C SER A 9 -13.75 -11.24 6.80
N ASP A 10 -13.53 -12.13 5.84
CA ASP A 10 -13.52 -13.57 6.07
C ASP A 10 -12.16 -14.11 6.54
N GLY A 11 -11.15 -13.25 6.65
CA GLY A 11 -9.83 -13.62 7.14
C GLY A 11 -8.99 -14.46 6.17
N THR A 12 -9.39 -14.60 4.91
CA THR A 12 -8.67 -15.45 3.95
C THR A 12 -7.44 -14.78 3.36
N VAL A 13 -7.38 -13.46 3.36
CA VAL A 13 -6.23 -12.69 2.87
C VAL A 13 -5.81 -11.70 3.94
N VAL A 14 -4.54 -11.73 4.32
CA VAL A 14 -3.94 -10.79 5.27
C VAL A 14 -2.80 -10.07 4.55
N VAL A 15 -2.72 -8.77 4.73
CA VAL A 15 -1.66 -7.95 4.15
C VAL A 15 -0.90 -7.20 5.24
N GLY A 16 0.33 -6.84 4.97
CA GLY A 16 1.14 -6.13 5.95
C GLY A 16 2.57 -5.93 5.51
N THR A 17 3.46 -5.91 6.47
CA THR A 17 4.89 -5.76 6.25
C THR A 17 5.68 -6.73 7.13
N ASN A 18 6.94 -6.98 6.80
CA ASN A 18 7.82 -7.80 7.63
C ASN A 18 8.92 -6.94 8.26
N LEU A 19 9.83 -7.59 8.99
CA LEU A 19 10.93 -6.91 9.70
C LEU A 19 11.87 -6.15 8.77
N TYR A 20 11.90 -6.49 7.49
CA TYR A 20 12.77 -5.87 6.50
C TYR A 20 12.03 -4.82 5.68
N ASN A 21 10.86 -4.38 6.16
CA ASN A 21 10.01 -3.39 5.48
C ASN A 21 9.61 -3.82 4.08
N LYS A 22 9.28 -5.10 3.92
CA LYS A 22 8.79 -5.65 2.66
C LYS A 22 7.28 -5.83 2.74
N ALA A 23 6.56 -5.40 1.71
CA ALA A 23 5.13 -5.59 1.63
C ALA A 23 4.80 -7.07 1.41
N VAL A 24 3.91 -7.61 2.22
CA VAL A 24 3.60 -9.04 2.27
C VAL A 24 2.11 -9.27 2.10
N ILE A 25 1.78 -10.29 1.30
CA ILE A 25 0.42 -10.83 1.19
C ILE A 25 0.48 -12.26 1.71
N TRP A 26 -0.47 -12.61 2.58
CA TRP A 26 -0.58 -13.96 3.09
C TRP A 26 -1.96 -14.54 2.80
N ASN A 27 -2.00 -15.79 2.34
CA ASN A 27 -3.23 -16.57 2.26
C ASN A 27 -2.90 -18.03 2.59
N ALA A 28 -3.93 -18.82 2.91
CA ALA A 28 -3.73 -20.18 3.37
C ALA A 28 -3.19 -21.12 2.28
N SER A 29 -3.48 -20.82 1.01
CA SER A 29 -3.06 -21.67 -0.10
C SER A 29 -1.59 -21.50 -0.43
N ASP A 30 -1.11 -20.25 -0.48
CA ASP A 30 0.22 -19.93 -0.97
C ASP A 30 1.20 -19.52 0.13
N GLY A 31 0.71 -19.33 1.35
CA GLY A 31 1.52 -18.78 2.43
C GLY A 31 1.82 -17.32 2.23
N ALA A 32 2.99 -16.88 2.61
CA ALA A 32 3.39 -15.47 2.52
C ALA A 32 4.09 -15.19 1.19
N THR A 33 3.70 -14.11 0.53
CA THR A 33 4.32 -13.64 -0.71
C THR A 33 4.86 -12.24 -0.48
N ILE A 34 6.14 -12.02 -0.77
CA ILE A 34 6.77 -10.71 -0.70
C ILE A 34 6.62 -10.03 -2.05
N VAL A 35 6.04 -8.83 -2.07
CA VAL A 35 5.80 -8.09 -3.31
C VAL A 35 6.91 -7.09 -3.61
N GLY A 36 7.38 -6.36 -2.61
CA GLY A 36 8.42 -5.34 -2.81
C GLY A 36 8.70 -4.58 -1.54
N ASP A 37 9.49 -3.53 -1.66
CA ASP A 37 9.84 -2.68 -0.52
C ASP A 37 8.68 -1.75 -0.19
N GLY A 38 8.19 -1.83 1.01
CA GLY A 38 7.10 -0.98 1.48
C GLY A 38 6.14 -1.71 2.39
N GLU A 39 4.89 -1.27 2.38
CA GLU A 39 3.87 -1.76 3.31
C GLU A 39 2.53 -1.84 2.61
N PHE A 40 1.75 -2.87 2.92
CA PHE A 40 0.36 -2.97 2.52
C PHE A 40 -0.52 -2.72 3.74
N TRP A 41 -1.49 -1.83 3.60
CA TRP A 41 -2.33 -1.36 4.71
C TRP A 41 -3.77 -1.80 4.65
N GLY A 42 -4.33 -1.98 3.46
CA GLY A 42 -5.74 -2.32 3.31
C GLY A 42 -5.96 -3.29 2.18
N VAL A 43 -7.02 -4.07 2.28
CA VAL A 43 -7.40 -5.03 1.25
C VAL A 43 -8.92 -5.04 1.13
N SER A 44 -9.41 -5.03 -0.13
CA SER A 44 -10.84 -5.11 -0.41
C SER A 44 -11.30 -6.56 -0.45
N GLU A 45 -12.62 -6.76 -0.42
CA GLU A 45 -13.19 -8.11 -0.47
C GLU A 45 -12.93 -8.80 -1.81
N ASP A 46 -12.72 -8.05 -2.89
CA ASP A 46 -12.39 -8.62 -4.20
C ASP A 46 -10.89 -8.77 -4.42
N GLY A 47 -10.07 -8.52 -3.40
CA GLY A 47 -8.65 -8.79 -3.44
C GLY A 47 -7.74 -7.67 -3.93
N LYS A 48 -8.26 -6.45 -4.09
CA LYS A 48 -7.41 -5.29 -4.35
C LYS A 48 -6.72 -4.86 -3.07
N ILE A 49 -5.46 -4.48 -3.17
CA ILE A 49 -4.64 -4.12 -2.00
C ILE A 49 -4.13 -2.71 -2.15
N ALA A 50 -4.25 -1.93 -1.08
CA ALA A 50 -3.74 -0.57 -1.02
C ALA A 50 -2.57 -0.50 -0.07
N GLY A 51 -1.58 0.31 -0.41
CA GLY A 51 -0.44 0.51 0.44
C GLY A 51 0.54 1.50 -0.15
N SER A 52 1.80 1.35 0.19
CA SER A 52 2.87 2.15 -0.37
C SER A 52 4.07 1.26 -0.70
N LEU A 53 4.67 1.52 -1.83
CA LEU A 53 5.88 0.85 -2.28
C LEU A 53 6.88 1.91 -2.74
N TYR A 54 8.16 1.60 -2.65
CA TYR A 54 9.19 2.48 -3.18
C TYR A 54 9.19 2.39 -4.71
N ASN A 55 9.11 3.55 -5.36
CA ASN A 55 9.12 3.64 -6.82
C ASN A 55 10.55 3.63 -7.37
N SER A 56 10.71 3.74 -8.70
CA SER A 56 12.01 3.72 -9.35
C SER A 56 12.91 4.90 -8.97
N ALA A 57 12.33 5.98 -8.45
CA ALA A 57 13.09 7.13 -7.95
C ALA A 57 13.50 6.96 -6.48
N GLY A 58 13.19 5.82 -5.85
CA GLY A 58 13.51 5.57 -4.45
C GLY A 58 12.58 6.28 -3.47
N LYS A 59 11.40 6.70 -3.91
CA LYS A 59 10.42 7.39 -3.07
C LYS A 59 9.24 6.50 -2.80
N GLU A 60 8.72 6.58 -1.58
CA GLU A 60 7.54 5.84 -1.17
C GLU A 60 6.31 6.48 -1.81
N GLU A 61 5.53 5.67 -2.51
CA GLU A 61 4.38 6.14 -3.28
C GLU A 61 3.18 5.24 -3.02
N ALA A 62 1.98 5.84 -2.92
CA ALA A 62 0.74 5.10 -2.78
C ALA A 62 0.50 4.21 -3.99
N VAL A 63 0.09 2.97 -3.75
CA VAL A 63 -0.14 1.99 -4.81
C VAL A 63 -1.43 1.23 -4.60
N ILE A 64 -1.96 0.70 -5.71
CA ILE A 64 -2.94 -0.38 -5.71
C ILE A 64 -2.28 -1.59 -6.36
N TYR A 65 -2.37 -2.72 -5.69
CA TYR A 65 -1.90 -4.00 -6.20
C TYR A 65 -3.09 -4.91 -6.47
N GLU A 66 -3.17 -5.41 -7.69
CA GLU A 66 -4.26 -6.29 -8.10
C GLU A 66 -3.76 -7.28 -9.16
N ASN A 67 -3.94 -8.59 -8.90
CA ASN A 67 -3.59 -9.65 -9.85
C ASN A 67 -2.16 -9.55 -10.40
N GLY A 68 -1.21 -9.22 -9.53
CA GLY A 68 0.19 -9.09 -9.90
C GLY A 68 0.57 -7.77 -10.55
N ILE A 69 -0.39 -6.83 -10.69
CA ILE A 69 -0.16 -5.55 -11.32
C ILE A 69 -0.13 -4.46 -10.25
N ILE A 70 0.94 -3.65 -10.26
CA ILE A 70 1.11 -2.52 -9.35
C ILE A 70 0.76 -1.25 -10.11
N THR A 71 -0.18 -0.46 -9.56
CA THR A 71 -0.52 0.85 -10.10
C THR A 71 -0.08 1.90 -9.09
N TYR A 72 0.82 2.79 -9.50
CA TYR A 72 1.28 3.90 -8.67
C TYR A 72 0.33 5.07 -8.82
N LEU A 73 -0.13 5.62 -7.70
CA LEU A 73 -1.20 6.62 -7.68
C LEU A 73 -0.69 8.07 -7.73
N GLY A 74 0.61 8.28 -7.64
CA GLY A 74 1.18 9.61 -7.65
C GLY A 74 1.10 10.30 -6.30
N ASN A 75 1.25 11.62 -6.31
CA ASN A 75 1.19 12.46 -5.11
C ASN A 75 -0.03 13.37 -5.22
N VAL A 76 -0.32 14.14 -4.17
CA VAL A 76 -1.39 15.13 -4.20
C VAL A 76 -1.09 16.20 -5.24
N PRO A 77 -2.12 16.82 -5.85
CA PRO A 77 -1.91 17.92 -6.80
C PRO A 77 -1.12 19.05 -6.15
N GLY A 78 -0.12 19.59 -6.87
CA GLY A 78 0.76 20.62 -6.35
C GLY A 78 1.85 20.11 -5.45
N GLY A 79 1.86 18.81 -5.15
CA GLY A 79 2.89 18.22 -4.34
C GLY A 79 4.23 18.18 -5.05
N ASN A 80 5.29 18.34 -4.29
CA ASN A 80 6.63 18.19 -4.79
C ASN A 80 7.38 17.13 -4.00
N SER A 81 8.57 16.81 -4.45
CA SER A 81 9.35 15.79 -3.80
C SER A 81 9.98 16.35 -2.53
N CYS A 82 9.62 15.76 -1.40
CA CYS A 82 10.24 16.00 -0.13
C CYS A 82 10.92 14.73 0.33
N ASP A 83 12.20 14.67 0.14
CA ASP A 83 13.03 13.55 0.58
C ASP A 83 12.53 12.21 0.01
N ALA A 84 12.32 11.23 0.88
CA ALA A 84 12.00 9.88 0.49
C ALA A 84 10.52 9.63 0.30
N PHE A 85 9.65 10.62 0.60
CA PHE A 85 8.21 10.39 0.60
C PHE A 85 7.51 11.12 -0.54
N TYR A 86 6.62 10.42 -1.19
CA TYR A 86 5.82 10.95 -2.27
C TYR A 86 4.32 10.86 -1.92
N SER A 87 3.88 9.68 -1.55
CA SER A 87 2.51 9.44 -1.08
C SER A 87 2.45 8.09 -0.37
N SER A 88 1.39 7.84 0.36
CA SER A 88 1.17 6.57 1.04
C SER A 88 -0.32 6.26 1.08
N GLY A 89 -0.69 5.08 0.66
CA GLY A 89 -2.06 4.60 0.76
C GLY A 89 -2.25 3.87 2.08
N LEU A 90 -3.18 4.32 2.90
CA LEU A 90 -3.37 3.82 4.26
C LEU A 90 -4.63 2.98 4.46
N GLY A 91 -5.58 3.04 3.54
CA GLY A 91 -6.80 2.26 3.65
C GLY A 91 -7.54 2.15 2.35
N MET A 92 -8.46 1.20 2.29
CA MET A 92 -9.26 0.93 1.10
C MET A 92 -10.67 0.52 1.53
N SER A 93 -11.67 0.96 0.76
CA SER A 93 -13.05 0.50 0.98
C SER A 93 -13.17 -0.99 0.68
N SER A 94 -14.15 -1.64 1.30
CA SER A 94 -14.34 -3.09 1.14
C SER A 94 -14.65 -3.50 -0.29
N ASP A 95 -15.25 -2.61 -1.10
CA ASP A 95 -15.53 -2.87 -2.51
C ASP A 95 -14.35 -2.50 -3.44
N GLY A 96 -13.25 -1.98 -2.90
CA GLY A 96 -12.06 -1.67 -3.66
C GLY A 96 -12.15 -0.42 -4.53
N THR A 97 -13.17 0.41 -4.35
CA THR A 97 -13.38 1.59 -5.21
C THR A 97 -12.75 2.87 -4.67
N THR A 98 -12.39 2.90 -3.39
CA THR A 98 -11.86 4.09 -2.73
C THR A 98 -10.61 3.76 -1.96
N VAL A 99 -9.57 4.55 -2.16
CA VAL A 99 -8.32 4.50 -1.40
C VAL A 99 -8.16 5.84 -0.69
N VAL A 100 -7.82 5.79 0.58
CA VAL A 100 -7.46 6.96 1.36
C VAL A 100 -6.01 6.87 1.79
N GLY A 101 -5.38 8.01 1.95
CA GLY A 101 -3.98 8.02 2.32
C GLY A 101 -3.49 9.42 2.57
N MET A 102 -2.19 9.61 2.40
CA MET A 102 -1.58 10.92 2.55
C MET A 102 -0.49 11.12 1.50
N GLY A 103 -0.25 12.38 1.17
CA GLY A 103 0.82 12.80 0.30
C GLY A 103 1.50 14.03 0.89
N TRP A 104 2.47 14.56 0.19
CA TRP A 104 3.23 15.72 0.66
C TRP A 104 3.12 16.83 -0.37
N GLU A 105 2.69 17.99 0.11
CA GLU A 105 2.67 19.23 -0.66
C GLU A 105 3.59 20.21 0.02
N ASN A 106 4.61 20.70 -0.70
CA ASN A 106 5.61 21.63 -0.16
C ASN A 106 6.17 21.15 1.19
N CYS A 107 6.46 19.84 1.28
CA CYS A 107 6.97 19.20 2.48
C CYS A 107 6.00 19.18 3.66
N SER A 108 4.72 19.45 3.42
CA SER A 108 3.66 19.28 4.41
C SER A 108 2.79 18.09 4.04
N VAL A 109 2.34 17.35 5.03
CA VAL A 109 1.48 16.20 4.84
C VAL A 109 0.07 16.64 4.49
N GLU A 110 -0.50 16.04 3.43
CA GLU A 110 -1.88 16.25 3.02
C GLU A 110 -2.60 14.90 2.96
N ALA A 111 -3.81 14.84 3.49
CA ALA A 111 -4.68 13.67 3.36
C ALA A 111 -5.33 13.64 1.97
N PHE A 112 -5.54 12.46 1.44
CA PHE A 112 -6.29 12.29 0.20
C PHE A 112 -7.19 11.05 0.25
#